data_954cf345e3da2486ff725ef0f0a6dca8
#
_entry.id   954cf345e3da2486ff725ef0f0a6dca8
#
_cell.length_a   1.000
_cell.length_b   1.000
_cell.length_c   1.000
_cell.angle_alpha   90.00
_cell.angle_beta   90.00
_cell.angle_gamma   90.00
#
_symmetry.space_group_name_H-M   'P 1'
#
loop_
_entity.id
_entity.type
_entity.pdbx_description
1 polymer ?
#
loop_
_entity_poly.entity_id
_entity_poly.type
_entity_poly.pdbx_seq_one_letter_code
_entity_poly.pdbx_strand_id
1 'polypeptide(L)'
;MKTAACILCMLLFVPATSYALEPKITDLLVTNTPGSILVYFRVINCFTKDMEEAVFAGIPVTFTYTAELYQERSYWTDRMETYHEIRHTIKYDNVKRLFFVSFSEEGKNTEQFTEFSKAKAAMTDVNGAAVAQVNDLQKGKKYYLRAKAELDRIQLPLHLEYVFFFVSLWDFETAWARQDFVF
;
A
#
# COMPACT_ATOMS: atom_id res chain seq x y z
N MET A 1 48.79 -29.63 10.87
CA MET A 1 48.53 -28.18 10.61
C MET A 1 47.59 -27.90 9.43
N LYS A 2 47.40 -28.79 8.45
CA LYS A 2 46.49 -28.54 7.28
C LYS A 2 45.02 -28.76 7.58
N THR A 3 44.67 -29.54 8.59
CA THR A 3 43.27 -29.82 8.98
C THR A 3 42.61 -28.70 9.83
N ALA A 4 43.41 -27.95 10.59
CA ALA A 4 42.92 -26.83 11.40
C ALA A 4 42.53 -25.61 10.55
N ALA A 5 43.17 -25.40 9.39
CA ALA A 5 42.84 -24.30 8.49
C ALA A 5 41.48 -24.48 7.76
N CYS A 6 41.09 -25.74 7.45
CA CYS A 6 39.78 -26.04 6.84
C CYS A 6 38.60 -25.81 7.78
N ILE A 7 38.79 -26.08 9.09
CA ILE A 7 37.71 -25.87 10.09
C ILE A 7 37.49 -24.37 10.32
N LEU A 8 38.53 -23.56 10.27
CA LEU A 8 38.40 -22.11 10.45
C LEU A 8 37.66 -21.41 9.28
N CYS A 9 37.81 -21.92 8.03
CA CYS A 9 37.08 -21.41 6.87
C CYS A 9 35.57 -21.77 6.89
N MET A 10 35.18 -22.85 7.54
CA MET A 10 33.80 -23.31 7.58
C MET A 10 32.95 -22.54 8.62
N LEU A 11 33.58 -21.89 9.61
CA LEU A 11 32.93 -21.10 10.65
C LEU A 11 32.59 -19.66 10.23
N LEU A 12 33.04 -19.19 9.05
CA LEU A 12 32.80 -17.82 8.58
C LEU A 12 31.56 -17.67 7.66
N PHE A 13 30.86 -18.78 7.35
CA PHE A 13 29.63 -18.74 6.58
C PHE A 13 28.40 -18.67 7.49
N VAL A 14 28.29 -17.60 8.29
CA VAL A 14 27.03 -17.27 8.97
C VAL A 14 26.17 -16.56 7.93
N PRO A 15 25.07 -17.16 7.45
CA PRO A 15 24.15 -16.44 6.58
C PRO A 15 23.60 -15.25 7.38
N ALA A 16 23.95 -14.04 6.97
CA ALA A 16 23.30 -12.84 7.46
C ALA A 16 21.84 -12.90 7.00
N THR A 17 20.95 -13.33 7.88
CA THR A 17 19.50 -13.25 7.63
C THR A 17 19.15 -11.77 7.62
N SER A 18 19.09 -11.17 6.43
CA SER A 18 18.50 -9.86 6.24
C SER A 18 16.99 -10.00 6.42
N TYR A 19 16.47 -9.53 7.55
CA TYR A 19 15.02 -9.38 7.72
C TYR A 19 14.59 -8.19 6.87
N ALA A 20 14.08 -8.47 5.67
CA ALA A 20 13.32 -7.48 4.94
C ALA A 20 12.05 -7.18 5.76
N LEU A 21 11.84 -5.92 6.10
CA LEU A 21 10.61 -5.49 6.77
C LEU A 21 9.45 -5.66 5.79
N GLU A 22 8.53 -6.58 6.12
CA GLU A 22 7.36 -6.83 5.28
C GLU A 22 6.42 -5.61 5.26
N PRO A 23 5.87 -5.27 4.10
CA PRO A 23 4.86 -4.23 3.98
C PRO A 23 3.60 -4.64 4.72
N LYS A 24 3.00 -3.72 5.47
CA LYS A 24 1.77 -3.98 6.22
C LYS A 24 0.92 -2.74 6.40
N ILE A 25 -0.40 -2.96 6.52
CA ILE A 25 -1.37 -1.97 6.92
C ILE A 25 -1.37 -1.84 8.44
N THR A 26 -1.35 -0.60 8.93
CA THR A 26 -1.47 -0.24 10.35
C THR A 26 -2.58 0.80 10.53
N ASP A 27 -3.03 0.96 11.77
CA ASP A 27 -4.01 1.99 12.16
C ASP A 27 -5.33 1.92 11.38
N LEU A 28 -5.75 0.68 10.98
CA LEU A 28 -7.01 0.49 10.29
C LEU A 28 -8.17 0.87 11.18
N LEU A 29 -8.88 1.92 10.79
CA LEU A 29 -10.03 2.47 11.51
C LEU A 29 -11.19 2.65 10.53
N VAL A 30 -12.37 2.21 10.96
CA VAL A 30 -13.63 2.42 10.25
C VAL A 30 -14.48 3.39 11.05
N THR A 31 -14.94 4.44 10.41
CA THR A 31 -15.86 5.42 11.01
C THR A 31 -17.04 5.67 10.08
N ASN A 32 -18.02 6.43 10.53
CA ASN A 32 -19.14 6.84 9.69
C ASN A 32 -19.41 8.33 9.81
N THR A 33 -19.84 8.90 8.70
CA THR A 33 -20.53 10.19 8.63
C THR A 33 -22.03 9.93 8.46
N PRO A 34 -22.90 10.97 8.45
CA PRO A 34 -24.32 10.78 8.14
C PRO A 34 -24.62 10.10 6.79
N GLY A 35 -23.69 10.16 5.83
CA GLY A 35 -23.90 9.62 4.47
C GLY A 35 -23.05 8.41 4.13
N SER A 36 -21.84 8.29 4.68
CA SER A 36 -20.86 7.32 4.21
C SER A 36 -20.09 6.64 5.33
N ILE A 37 -19.68 5.41 5.08
CA ILE A 37 -18.67 4.69 5.86
C ILE A 37 -17.30 5.10 5.33
N LEU A 38 -16.45 5.57 6.24
CA LEU A 38 -15.10 6.04 5.93
C LEU A 38 -14.05 5.10 6.49
N VAL A 39 -12.97 4.92 5.75
CA VAL A 39 -11.82 4.13 6.16
C VAL A 39 -10.57 5.00 6.26
N TYR A 40 -9.75 4.70 7.27
CA TYR A 40 -8.46 5.31 7.54
C TYR A 40 -7.44 4.20 7.80
N PHE A 41 -6.28 4.27 7.19
CA PHE A 41 -5.16 3.39 7.49
C PHE A 41 -3.86 3.93 6.90
N ARG A 42 -2.75 3.37 7.36
CA ARG A 42 -1.42 3.65 6.84
C ARG A 42 -0.73 2.37 6.39
N VAL A 43 0.02 2.45 5.29
CA VAL A 43 0.90 1.36 4.85
C VAL A 43 2.34 1.69 5.23
N ILE A 44 2.98 0.78 5.94
CA ILE A 44 4.39 0.93 6.34
C ILE A 44 5.26 -0.12 5.66
N ASN A 45 6.57 0.16 5.55
CA ASN A 45 7.58 -0.70 4.94
C ASN A 45 7.33 -1.03 3.46
N CYS A 46 6.59 -0.16 2.75
CA CYS A 46 6.17 -0.40 1.37
C CYS A 46 7.09 0.20 0.30
N PHE A 47 7.98 1.11 0.66
CA PHE A 47 8.97 1.66 -0.26
C PHE A 47 10.32 0.96 -0.12
N THR A 48 10.77 0.35 -1.20
CA THR A 48 12.15 -0.14 -1.32
C THR A 48 13.05 0.98 -1.83
N LYS A 49 14.36 0.82 -1.66
CA LYS A 49 15.35 1.78 -2.19
C LYS A 49 15.23 1.94 -3.72
N ASP A 50 15.01 0.84 -4.42
CA ASP A 50 14.86 0.84 -5.88
C ASP A 50 13.60 1.61 -6.32
N MET A 51 12.49 1.48 -5.57
CA MET A 51 11.28 2.28 -5.83
C MET A 51 11.53 3.78 -5.63
N GLU A 52 12.28 4.14 -4.59
CA GLU A 52 12.67 5.53 -4.35
C GLU A 52 13.52 6.08 -5.51
N GLU A 53 14.51 5.32 -5.95
CA GLU A 53 15.37 5.68 -7.12
C GLU A 53 14.54 5.85 -8.40
N ALA A 54 13.54 4.99 -8.64
CA ALA A 54 12.65 5.12 -9.79
C ALA A 54 11.77 6.37 -9.72
N VAL A 55 11.22 6.69 -8.54
CA VAL A 55 10.48 7.94 -8.35
C VAL A 55 11.37 9.13 -8.67
N PHE A 56 12.61 9.18 -8.18
CA PHE A 56 13.57 10.25 -8.48
C PHE A 56 13.97 10.30 -9.95
N ALA A 57 13.93 9.17 -10.67
CA ALA A 57 14.10 9.13 -12.11
C ALA A 57 12.87 9.65 -12.89
N GLY A 58 11.79 10.03 -12.20
CA GLY A 58 10.54 10.54 -12.78
C GLY A 58 9.56 9.46 -13.21
N ILE A 59 9.82 8.18 -12.83
CA ILE A 59 8.90 7.07 -13.09
C ILE A 59 7.74 7.17 -12.09
N PRO A 60 6.47 7.21 -12.56
CA PRO A 60 5.32 7.20 -11.65
C PRO A 60 5.20 5.84 -10.96
N VAL A 61 4.98 5.87 -9.66
CA VAL A 61 4.70 4.67 -8.84
C VAL A 61 3.28 4.79 -8.30
N THR A 62 2.46 3.76 -8.53
CA THR A 62 1.06 3.72 -8.10
C THR A 62 0.85 2.57 -7.11
N PHE A 63 0.21 2.88 -6.00
CA PHE A 63 -0.31 1.88 -5.07
C PHE A 63 -1.83 1.79 -5.21
N THR A 64 -2.33 0.56 -5.30
CA THR A 64 -3.76 0.27 -5.24
C THR A 64 -4.09 -0.29 -3.85
N TYR A 65 -5.05 0.33 -3.21
CA TYR A 65 -5.61 -0.09 -1.93
C TYR A 65 -6.99 -0.66 -2.18
N THR A 66 -7.16 -1.93 -1.85
CA THR A 66 -8.46 -2.61 -1.92
C THR A 66 -9.12 -2.57 -0.55
N ALA A 67 -10.34 -2.10 -0.48
CA ALA A 67 -11.19 -2.12 0.72
C ALA A 67 -12.46 -2.92 0.42
N GLU A 68 -12.72 -3.94 1.23
CA GLU A 68 -13.89 -4.80 1.12
C GLU A 68 -14.69 -4.79 2.41
N LEU A 69 -15.97 -4.52 2.32
CA LEU A 69 -16.89 -4.53 3.45
C LEU A 69 -17.78 -5.76 3.39
N TYR A 70 -17.83 -6.50 4.48
CA TYR A 70 -18.65 -7.71 4.63
C TYR A 70 -19.61 -7.59 5.79
N GLN A 71 -20.84 -8.11 5.62
CA GLN A 71 -21.77 -8.41 6.70
C GLN A 71 -21.51 -9.82 7.23
N GLU A 72 -21.22 -9.94 8.53
CA GLU A 72 -21.06 -11.24 9.20
C GLU A 72 -22.42 -11.93 9.34
N ARG A 73 -22.49 -13.24 9.01
CA ARG A 73 -23.71 -14.04 9.08
C ARG A 73 -23.49 -15.32 9.88
N SER A 74 -24.32 -15.56 10.89
CA SER A 74 -24.13 -16.70 11.82
C SER A 74 -24.34 -18.08 11.20
N TYR A 75 -25.09 -18.20 10.10
CA TYR A 75 -25.49 -19.50 9.51
C TYR A 75 -25.19 -19.65 8.03
N TRP A 76 -24.61 -18.63 7.39
CA TRP A 76 -24.30 -18.58 5.96
C TRP A 76 -22.93 -17.94 5.75
N THR A 77 -22.40 -18.08 4.55
CA THR A 77 -21.20 -17.31 4.15
C THR A 77 -21.47 -15.82 4.31
N ASP A 78 -20.46 -15.08 4.78
CA ASP A 78 -20.51 -13.64 4.91
C ASP A 78 -20.85 -12.98 3.56
N ARG A 79 -21.62 -11.91 3.61
CA ARG A 79 -22.02 -11.20 2.40
C ARG A 79 -21.12 -10.01 2.17
N MET A 80 -20.48 -9.98 0.99
CA MET A 80 -19.78 -8.78 0.55
C MET A 80 -20.82 -7.69 0.25
N GLU A 81 -20.71 -6.56 0.92
CA GLU A 81 -21.56 -5.39 0.70
C GLU A 81 -20.95 -4.45 -0.32
N THR A 82 -19.65 -4.18 -0.20
CA THR A 82 -18.94 -3.32 -1.15
C THR A 82 -17.52 -3.80 -1.40
N TYR A 83 -17.04 -3.47 -2.59
CA TYR A 83 -15.65 -3.56 -3.02
C TYR A 83 -15.23 -2.17 -3.53
N HIS A 84 -14.15 -1.63 -3.02
CA HIS A 84 -13.68 -0.30 -3.39
C HIS A 84 -12.18 -0.30 -3.61
N GLU A 85 -11.75 0.29 -4.72
CA GLU A 85 -10.33 0.50 -5.04
C GLU A 85 -9.97 1.98 -4.89
N ILE A 86 -8.88 2.23 -4.20
CA ILE A 86 -8.29 3.55 -4.00
C ILE A 86 -6.91 3.51 -4.62
N ARG A 87 -6.55 4.51 -5.42
CA ARG A 87 -5.24 4.59 -6.06
C ARG A 87 -4.54 5.89 -5.70
N HIS A 88 -3.32 5.76 -5.21
CA HIS A 88 -2.40 6.88 -5.03
C HIS A 88 -1.22 6.73 -5.97
N THR A 89 -0.87 7.79 -6.67
CA THR A 89 0.26 7.80 -7.61
C THR A 89 1.23 8.91 -7.23
N ILE A 90 2.49 8.55 -6.99
CA ILE A 90 3.58 9.51 -6.79
C ILE A 90 4.42 9.63 -8.05
N LYS A 91 4.77 10.87 -8.41
CA LYS A 91 5.66 11.20 -9.52
C LYS A 91 6.55 12.38 -9.17
N TYR A 92 7.83 12.30 -9.52
CA TYR A 92 8.77 13.43 -9.41
C TYR A 92 8.90 14.16 -10.75
N ASP A 93 8.78 15.49 -10.71
CA ASP A 93 9.04 16.36 -11.85
C ASP A 93 10.46 16.94 -11.70
N ASN A 94 11.37 16.43 -12.52
CA ASN A 94 12.79 16.83 -12.49
C ASN A 94 13.03 18.29 -12.87
N VAL A 95 12.11 18.91 -13.64
CA VAL A 95 12.23 20.31 -14.08
C VAL A 95 11.78 21.24 -12.96
N LYS A 96 10.62 20.96 -12.36
CA LYS A 96 10.06 21.73 -11.25
C LYS A 96 10.70 21.39 -9.91
N ARG A 97 11.39 20.23 -9.80
CA ARG A 97 11.93 19.67 -8.56
C ARG A 97 10.86 19.48 -7.49
N LEU A 98 9.70 19.00 -7.88
CA LEU A 98 8.55 18.77 -7.02
C LEU A 98 8.04 17.34 -7.17
N PHE A 99 7.56 16.79 -6.07
CA PHE A 99 6.80 15.54 -6.03
C PHE A 99 5.32 15.86 -6.16
N PHE A 100 4.62 15.13 -7.02
CA PHE A 100 3.18 15.18 -7.18
C PHE A 100 2.61 13.88 -6.65
N VAL A 101 1.63 13.96 -5.77
CA VAL A 101 0.85 12.80 -5.31
C VAL A 101 -0.58 13.00 -5.74
N SER A 102 -1.07 12.09 -6.58
CA SER A 102 -2.44 12.10 -7.10
C SER A 102 -3.25 11.01 -6.39
N PHE A 103 -4.49 11.33 -6.08
CA PHE A 103 -5.43 10.50 -5.35
C PHE A 103 -6.64 10.20 -6.21
N SER A 104 -7.20 8.99 -6.11
CA SER A 104 -8.43 8.61 -6.83
C SER A 104 -9.70 8.90 -6.05
N GLU A 105 -9.60 9.22 -4.77
CA GLU A 105 -10.76 9.51 -3.91
C GLU A 105 -11.47 10.78 -4.36
N GLU A 106 -12.79 10.73 -4.31
CA GLU A 106 -13.62 11.87 -4.68
C GLU A 106 -13.33 13.08 -3.79
N GLY A 107 -13.20 14.25 -4.41
CA GLY A 107 -12.90 15.51 -3.72
C GLY A 107 -11.43 15.71 -3.35
N LYS A 108 -10.54 14.73 -3.55
CA LYS A 108 -9.10 14.92 -3.40
C LYS A 108 -8.45 15.36 -4.70
N ASN A 109 -7.55 16.33 -4.59
CA ASN A 109 -6.76 16.85 -5.71
C ASN A 109 -5.32 16.34 -5.62
N THR A 110 -4.58 16.47 -6.73
CA THR A 110 -3.14 16.25 -6.74
C THR A 110 -2.45 17.25 -5.81
N GLU A 111 -1.68 16.73 -4.86
CA GLU A 111 -0.87 17.52 -3.93
C GLU A 111 0.58 17.62 -4.40
N GLN A 112 1.25 18.72 -4.02
CA GLN A 112 2.63 19.01 -4.38
C GLN A 112 3.50 19.10 -3.14
N PHE A 113 4.68 18.45 -3.20
CA PHE A 113 5.61 18.41 -2.10
C PHE A 113 7.03 18.74 -2.58
N THR A 114 7.78 19.47 -1.77
CA THR A 114 9.21 19.73 -1.98
C THR A 114 10.08 18.62 -1.39
N GLU A 115 9.57 17.91 -0.39
CA GLU A 115 10.28 16.87 0.36
C GLU A 115 9.70 15.48 0.03
N PHE A 116 10.58 14.55 -0.32
CA PHE A 116 10.17 13.18 -0.62
C PHE A 116 9.49 12.48 0.56
N SER A 117 9.97 12.72 1.79
CA SER A 117 9.40 12.14 3.01
C SER A 117 7.92 12.51 3.20
N LYS A 118 7.54 13.76 2.88
CA LYS A 118 6.15 14.22 2.94
C LYS A 118 5.30 13.62 1.83
N ALA A 119 5.84 13.58 0.61
CA ALA A 119 5.17 12.96 -0.52
C ALA A 119 4.95 11.45 -0.27
N LYS A 120 5.95 10.76 0.29
CA LYS A 120 5.87 9.36 0.67
C LYS A 120 4.81 9.13 1.76
N ALA A 121 4.74 9.98 2.77
CA ALA A 121 3.69 9.91 3.80
C ALA A 121 2.29 10.09 3.18
N ALA A 122 2.09 11.10 2.33
CA ALA A 122 0.81 11.30 1.62
C ALA A 122 0.44 10.13 0.72
N MET A 123 1.44 9.50 0.07
CA MET A 123 1.25 8.31 -0.76
C MET A 123 0.73 7.11 0.03
N THR A 124 1.19 6.94 1.27
CA THR A 124 0.95 5.74 2.09
C THR A 124 -0.23 5.87 3.05
N ASP A 125 -0.77 7.07 3.23
CA ASP A 125 -1.89 7.35 4.13
C ASP A 125 -3.22 7.40 3.37
N VAL A 126 -4.12 6.44 3.63
CA VAL A 126 -5.52 6.55 3.23
C VAL A 126 -6.28 7.24 4.35
N ASN A 127 -6.81 8.42 4.05
CA ASN A 127 -7.40 9.30 5.06
C ASN A 127 -8.83 9.69 4.67
N GLY A 128 -9.81 9.01 5.27
CA GLY A 128 -11.24 9.29 5.10
C GLY A 128 -11.80 8.89 3.74
N ALA A 129 -11.32 7.80 3.15
CA ALA A 129 -11.89 7.29 1.91
C ALA A 129 -13.29 6.71 2.15
N ALA A 130 -14.28 7.15 1.38
CA ALA A 130 -15.64 6.64 1.43
C ALA A 130 -15.70 5.28 0.73
N VAL A 131 -16.09 4.23 1.46
CA VAL A 131 -16.12 2.85 0.95
C VAL A 131 -17.52 2.27 0.82
N ALA A 132 -18.53 2.85 1.50
CA ALA A 132 -19.92 2.43 1.41
C ALA A 132 -20.84 3.58 1.79
N GLN A 133 -22.11 3.48 1.37
CA GLN A 133 -23.17 4.38 1.86
C GLN A 133 -23.75 3.82 3.17
N VAL A 134 -24.03 4.70 4.13
CA VAL A 134 -24.65 4.33 5.42
C VAL A 134 -26.00 3.62 5.21
N ASN A 135 -26.76 4.02 4.18
CA ASN A 135 -28.08 3.47 3.89
C ASN A 135 -28.04 2.00 3.42
N ASP A 136 -26.88 1.51 2.99
CA ASP A 136 -26.70 0.13 2.55
C ASP A 136 -26.50 -0.82 3.74
N LEU A 137 -26.24 -0.28 4.95
CA LEU A 137 -25.99 -1.06 6.15
C LEU A 137 -27.22 -1.14 7.05
N GLN A 138 -27.35 -2.27 7.75
CA GLN A 138 -28.44 -2.53 8.69
C GLN A 138 -27.99 -2.31 10.13
N LYS A 139 -28.71 -1.48 10.87
CA LYS A 139 -28.44 -1.20 12.29
C LYS A 139 -28.46 -2.47 13.15
N GLY A 140 -27.53 -2.56 14.09
CA GLY A 140 -27.39 -3.67 15.01
C GLY A 140 -26.78 -4.94 14.39
N LYS A 141 -26.34 -4.90 13.13
CA LYS A 141 -25.64 -6.02 12.49
C LYS A 141 -24.14 -5.87 12.64
N LYS A 142 -23.46 -7.02 12.63
CA LYS A 142 -22.01 -7.10 12.66
C LYS A 142 -21.45 -7.02 11.24
N TYR A 143 -20.44 -6.22 11.09
CA TYR A 143 -19.70 -6.04 9.85
C TYR A 143 -18.20 -6.14 10.12
N TYR A 144 -17.45 -6.44 9.09
CA TYR A 144 -16.01 -6.22 9.10
C TYR A 144 -15.55 -5.62 7.76
N LEU A 145 -14.59 -4.74 7.87
CA LEU A 145 -13.85 -4.22 6.72
C LEU A 145 -12.49 -4.89 6.69
N ARG A 146 -12.08 -5.32 5.51
CA ARG A 146 -10.71 -5.73 5.28
C ARG A 146 -10.06 -4.86 4.21
N ALA A 147 -8.79 -4.57 4.42
CA ALA A 147 -8.02 -3.74 3.50
C ALA A 147 -6.71 -4.43 3.12
N LYS A 148 -6.28 -4.23 1.90
CA LYS A 148 -5.01 -4.71 1.33
C LYS A 148 -4.40 -3.59 0.48
N ALA A 149 -3.08 -3.54 0.43
CA ALA A 149 -2.34 -2.63 -0.44
C ALA A 149 -1.43 -3.43 -1.36
N GLU A 150 -1.35 -3.02 -2.61
CA GLU A 150 -0.49 -3.62 -3.63
C GLU A 150 0.13 -2.55 -4.54
N LEU A 151 1.26 -2.88 -5.13
CA LEU A 151 1.90 -2.04 -6.14
C LEU A 151 1.31 -2.35 -7.51
N ASP A 152 0.84 -1.33 -8.21
CA ASP A 152 0.41 -1.48 -9.59
C ASP A 152 1.63 -1.81 -10.48
N ARG A 153 1.40 -2.68 -11.47
CA ARG A 153 2.44 -2.98 -12.46
C ARG A 153 2.84 -1.70 -13.18
N ILE A 154 4.11 -1.35 -13.07
CA ILE A 154 4.65 -0.16 -13.71
C ILE A 154 4.78 -0.41 -15.20
N GLN A 155 4.05 0.35 -16.01
CA GLN A 155 4.21 0.38 -17.46
C GLN A 155 5.30 1.38 -17.82
N LEU A 156 6.45 0.87 -18.21
CA LEU A 156 7.56 1.70 -18.69
C LEU A 156 7.33 2.11 -20.16
N PRO A 157 7.59 3.37 -20.53
CA PRO A 157 7.65 3.75 -21.94
C PRO A 157 8.73 2.93 -22.68
N LEU A 158 8.45 2.60 -23.96
CA LEU A 158 9.19 1.67 -24.83
C LEU A 158 10.73 1.75 -24.83
N HIS A 159 11.35 2.82 -24.33
CA HIS A 159 12.80 3.00 -24.32
C HIS A 159 13.44 2.84 -22.93
N LEU A 160 12.62 2.77 -21.87
CA LEU A 160 13.11 2.66 -20.48
C LEU A 160 13.14 1.21 -19.97
N GLU A 161 12.51 0.26 -20.67
CA GLU A 161 12.46 -1.16 -20.28
C GLU A 161 13.85 -1.78 -20.14
N TYR A 162 14.81 -1.38 -20.99
CA TYR A 162 16.19 -1.91 -20.94
C TYR A 162 16.99 -1.37 -19.75
N VAL A 163 16.69 -0.16 -19.28
CA VAL A 163 17.40 0.49 -18.18
C VAL A 163 16.79 0.11 -16.83
N PHE A 164 15.47 -0.05 -16.81
CA PHE A 164 14.70 -0.32 -15.59
C PHE A 164 13.98 -1.68 -15.63
N PHE A 165 14.60 -2.70 -16.25
CA PHE A 165 14.04 -4.05 -16.33
C PHE A 165 13.69 -4.63 -14.96
N PHE A 166 14.41 -4.24 -13.90
CA PHE A 166 14.16 -4.65 -12.52
C PHE A 166 12.87 -4.10 -11.93
N VAL A 167 12.33 -2.99 -12.47
CA VAL A 167 11.06 -2.39 -12.02
C VAL A 167 9.88 -3.33 -12.29
N SER A 168 9.94 -4.13 -13.35
CA SER A 168 8.94 -5.13 -13.68
C SER A 168 8.91 -6.33 -12.71
N LEU A 169 9.96 -6.46 -11.88
CA LEU A 169 10.10 -7.51 -10.85
C LEU A 169 9.60 -7.03 -9.48
N TRP A 170 9.19 -5.77 -9.35
CA TRP A 170 8.65 -5.28 -8.09
C TRP A 170 7.26 -5.87 -7.90
N ASP A 171 7.18 -6.68 -6.88
CA ASP A 171 5.92 -7.23 -6.39
C ASP A 171 5.81 -6.85 -4.92
N PHE A 172 4.78 -6.09 -4.61
CA PHE A 172 4.52 -5.64 -3.26
C PHE A 172 3.03 -5.85 -2.99
N GLU A 173 2.77 -6.65 -1.99
CA GLU A 173 1.42 -6.94 -1.54
C GLU A 173 1.43 -7.09 -0.01
N THR A 174 0.49 -6.44 0.68
CA THR A 174 0.33 -6.65 2.12
C THR A 174 -0.57 -7.83 2.40
N ALA A 175 -0.43 -8.43 3.59
CA ALA A 175 -1.51 -9.24 4.13
C ALA A 175 -2.78 -8.40 4.32
N TRP A 176 -3.95 -9.06 4.32
CA TRP A 176 -5.21 -8.42 4.64
C TRP A 176 -5.23 -7.94 6.09
N ALA A 177 -5.44 -6.65 6.30
CA ALA A 177 -5.82 -6.10 7.60
C ALA A 177 -7.33 -6.15 7.76
N ARG A 178 -7.84 -6.41 8.96
CA ARG A 178 -9.28 -6.54 9.24
C ARG A 178 -9.66 -5.70 10.45
N GLN A 179 -10.82 -5.04 10.36
CA GLN A 179 -11.45 -4.30 11.44
C GLN A 179 -12.93 -4.70 11.54
N ASP A 180 -13.31 -5.26 12.68
CA ASP A 180 -14.69 -5.63 12.98
C ASP A 180 -15.40 -4.46 13.67
N PHE A 181 -16.69 -4.27 13.36
CA PHE A 181 -17.53 -3.26 13.99
C PHE A 181 -19.02 -3.66 13.98
N VAL A 182 -19.81 -2.99 14.79
CA VAL A 182 -21.27 -3.09 14.80
C VAL A 182 -21.82 -1.77 14.29
N PHE A 183 -22.69 -1.84 13.31
CA PHE A 183 -23.31 -0.65 12.72
C PHE A 183 -24.64 -0.31 13.39
#